data_56b3f9066a74a29dc24063f88a5af66a
#
_entry.id   56b3f9066a74a29dc24063f88a5af66a
#
_cell.length_a   1.000
_cell.length_b   1.000
_cell.length_c   1.000
_cell.angle_alpha   90.00
_cell.angle_beta   90.00
_cell.angle_gamma   90.00
#
_symmetry.space_group_name_H-M   'P 1'
#
loop_
_entity.id
_entity.type
_entity.pdbx_description
1 polymer ?
#
loop_
_entity_poly.entity_id
_entity_poly.type
_entity_poly.pdbx_seq_one_letter_code
_entity_poly.pdbx_strand_id
1 'polypeptide(L)'
;MLRKANELRPNDGYIIDSLGWALFKLKRFKEAKNYLELAVQYMASDPVVNDHYADSLWMNNQSLQARYYWNYVLKLEKTEDKLKEEIKQKLLFGLKS
;
A
#
# COMPACT_ATOMS: atom_id res chain seq x y z
N MET A 1 -0.88 -25.31 -10.68
CA MET A 1 -0.35 -25.03 -10.70
C MET A 1 0.21 -24.39 -10.01
N LEU A 2 0.35 -24.15 -9.42
CA LEU A 2 0.82 -23.60 -8.78
C LEU A 2 1.98 -23.20 -8.79
N ARG A 3 2.48 -23.73 -8.66
CA ARG A 3 3.76 -23.54 -8.96
C ARG A 3 4.07 -22.20 -9.41
N LYS A 4 3.24 -21.58 -9.94
CA LYS A 4 3.47 -20.28 -10.48
C LYS A 4 3.82 -19.24 -9.49
N ALA A 5 3.27 -19.32 -8.30
CA ALA A 5 3.60 -18.37 -7.26
C ALA A 5 5.10 -18.35 -6.99
N ASN A 6 5.73 -19.50 -7.12
CA ASN A 6 7.16 -19.60 -6.85
C ASN A 6 7.99 -18.96 -7.93
N GLU A 7 7.39 -18.65 -9.04
CA GLU A 7 8.12 -18.12 -10.17
C GLU A 7 8.00 -16.61 -10.32
N LEU A 8 7.34 -15.97 -9.35
CA LEU A 8 7.22 -14.52 -9.40
C LEU A 8 8.58 -13.86 -9.26
N ARG A 9 8.80 -12.84 -10.06
CA ARG A 9 10.08 -12.15 -10.11
C ARG A 9 10.03 -10.92 -9.22
N PRO A 10 11.21 -10.33 -8.91
CA PRO A 10 11.22 -9.15 -8.03
C PRO A 10 10.33 -8.02 -8.49
N ASN A 11 10.21 -7.80 -9.81
CA ASN A 11 9.39 -6.67 -10.27
C ASN A 11 7.91 -6.99 -10.32
N ASP A 12 7.51 -8.23 -10.01
CA ASP A 12 6.09 -8.57 -9.99
C ASP A 12 5.35 -7.81 -8.89
N GLY A 13 6.04 -7.48 -7.81
CA GLY A 13 5.44 -6.67 -6.76
C GLY A 13 5.00 -5.30 -7.26
N TYR A 14 5.80 -4.68 -8.12
CA TYR A 14 5.43 -3.40 -8.71
C TYR A 14 4.24 -3.52 -9.64
N ILE A 15 4.18 -4.61 -10.40
CA ILE A 15 3.05 -4.84 -11.29
C ILE A 15 1.78 -5.02 -10.48
N ILE A 16 1.86 -5.82 -9.42
CA ILE A 16 0.71 -6.05 -8.54
C ILE A 16 0.28 -4.76 -7.87
N ASP A 17 1.25 -3.96 -7.41
CA ASP A 17 0.95 -2.67 -6.82
C ASP A 17 0.24 -1.75 -7.82
N SER A 18 0.70 -1.73 -9.06
CA SER A 18 0.10 -0.90 -10.09
C SER A 18 -1.35 -1.29 -10.35
N LEU A 19 -1.62 -2.61 -10.39
CA LEU A 19 -2.98 -3.09 -10.56
C LEU A 19 -3.85 -2.70 -9.38
N GLY A 20 -3.33 -2.89 -8.17
CA GLY A 20 -4.07 -2.52 -6.98
C GLY A 20 -4.36 -1.03 -6.92
N TRP A 21 -3.38 -0.22 -7.29
CA TRP A 21 -3.57 1.23 -7.26
C TRP A 21 -4.56 1.69 -8.31
N ALA A 22 -4.56 1.05 -9.50
CA ALA A 22 -5.56 1.36 -10.51
C ALA A 22 -6.96 1.05 -10.00
N LEU A 23 -7.13 -0.08 -9.32
CA LEU A 23 -8.42 -0.42 -8.72
C LEU A 23 -8.82 0.60 -7.66
N PHE A 24 -7.85 1.05 -6.86
CA PHE A 24 -8.11 2.07 -5.86
C PHE A 24 -8.65 3.35 -6.51
N LYS A 25 -8.06 3.77 -7.61
CA LYS A 25 -8.51 4.97 -8.29
C LYS A 25 -9.89 4.81 -8.91
N LEU A 26 -10.27 3.58 -9.21
CA LEU A 26 -11.62 3.28 -9.68
C LEU A 26 -12.60 3.13 -8.52
N LYS A 27 -12.12 3.35 -7.30
CA LYS A 27 -12.93 3.24 -6.07
C LYS A 27 -13.39 1.82 -5.78
N ARG A 28 -12.68 0.84 -6.34
CA ARG A 28 -12.92 -0.57 -6.03
C ARG A 28 -12.01 -0.97 -4.88
N PHE A 29 -12.34 -0.44 -3.71
CA PHE A 29 -11.41 -0.45 -2.58
C PHE A 29 -11.15 -1.84 -2.01
N LYS A 30 -12.14 -2.70 -2.02
CA LYS A 30 -11.95 -4.05 -1.49
C LYS A 30 -10.99 -4.85 -2.37
N GLU A 31 -11.18 -4.78 -3.66
CA GLU A 31 -10.27 -5.45 -4.59
C GLU A 31 -8.89 -4.85 -4.54
N ALA A 32 -8.83 -3.52 -4.45
CA ALA A 32 -7.55 -2.84 -4.36
C ALA A 32 -6.76 -3.33 -3.15
N LYS A 33 -7.43 -3.46 -2.01
CA LYS A 33 -6.76 -3.91 -0.80
C LYS A 33 -6.16 -5.29 -0.99
N ASN A 34 -6.88 -6.19 -1.65
CA ASN A 34 -6.38 -7.54 -1.84
C ASN A 34 -5.10 -7.56 -2.67
N TYR A 35 -5.06 -6.78 -3.76
CA TYR A 35 -3.87 -6.69 -4.57
C TYR A 35 -2.73 -6.00 -3.84
N LEU A 36 -3.03 -4.93 -3.13
CA LEU A 36 -1.98 -4.17 -2.44
C LEU A 36 -1.42 -4.96 -1.26
N GLU A 37 -2.24 -5.78 -0.62
CA GLU A 37 -1.75 -6.66 0.44
C GLU A 37 -0.72 -7.62 -0.13
N LEU A 38 -1.00 -8.18 -1.29
CA LEU A 38 -0.06 -9.09 -1.95
C LEU A 38 1.22 -8.34 -2.34
N ALA A 39 1.07 -7.12 -2.87
CA ALA A 39 2.23 -6.33 -3.25
C ALA A 39 3.16 -6.08 -2.05
N VAL A 40 2.59 -5.80 -0.89
CA VAL A 40 3.38 -5.57 0.32
C VAL A 40 4.14 -6.84 0.72
N GLN A 41 3.56 -8.02 0.49
CA GLN A 41 4.27 -9.25 0.79
C GLN A 41 5.54 -9.40 -0.04
N TYR A 42 5.53 -8.92 -1.27
CA TYR A 42 6.71 -8.97 -2.12
C TYR A 42 7.64 -7.79 -1.92
N MET A 43 7.12 -6.69 -1.46
CA MET A 43 7.88 -5.44 -1.36
C MET A 43 7.69 -4.82 0.03
N ALA A 44 8.05 -5.61 1.03
CA ALA A 44 7.74 -5.26 2.42
C ALA A 44 8.38 -3.96 2.90
N SER A 45 9.49 -3.56 2.28
CA SER A 45 10.19 -2.34 2.71
C SER A 45 10.04 -1.19 1.72
N ASP A 46 9.16 -1.31 0.75
CA ASP A 46 8.98 -0.23 -0.22
C ASP A 46 8.00 0.80 0.36
N PRO A 47 8.43 2.06 0.50
CA PRO A 47 7.57 3.07 1.12
C PRO A 47 6.27 3.31 0.34
N VAL A 48 6.35 3.38 -0.99
CA VAL A 48 5.18 3.71 -1.80
C VAL A 48 4.17 2.58 -1.77
N VAL A 49 4.64 1.34 -1.87
CA VAL A 49 3.75 0.18 -1.84
C VAL A 49 3.03 0.12 -0.49
N ASN A 50 3.75 0.32 0.60
CA ASN A 50 3.14 0.31 1.93
C ASN A 50 2.15 1.45 2.11
N ASP A 51 2.44 2.61 1.54
CA ASP A 51 1.53 3.74 1.61
C ASP A 51 0.24 3.44 0.85
N HIS A 52 0.35 2.88 -0.35
CA HIS A 52 -0.82 2.49 -1.12
C HIS A 52 -1.69 1.49 -0.35
N TYR A 53 -1.04 0.51 0.28
CA TYR A 53 -1.77 -0.48 1.06
C TYR A 53 -2.49 0.18 2.24
N ALA A 54 -1.80 1.08 2.93
CA ALA A 54 -2.41 1.80 4.05
C ALA A 54 -3.63 2.59 3.59
N ASP A 55 -3.52 3.27 2.43
CA ASP A 55 -4.66 4.00 1.89
C ASP A 55 -5.85 3.07 1.66
N SER A 56 -5.59 1.87 1.13
CA SER A 56 -6.67 0.92 0.87
C SER A 56 -7.30 0.40 2.16
N LEU A 57 -6.49 0.23 3.19
CA LEU A 57 -7.01 -0.17 4.50
C LEU A 57 -7.95 0.90 5.05
N TRP A 58 -7.55 2.16 4.92
CA TRP A 58 -8.38 3.27 5.39
C TRP A 58 -9.73 3.26 4.69
N MET A 59 -9.73 3.11 3.36
CA MET A 59 -10.97 3.13 2.58
C MET A 59 -11.84 1.90 2.82
N ASN A 60 -11.27 0.86 3.45
CA ASN A 60 -12.03 -0.33 3.84
C ASN A 60 -12.42 -0.29 5.32
N ASN A 61 -12.39 0.88 5.94
CA ASN A 61 -12.79 1.08 7.33
C ASN A 61 -11.88 0.37 8.32
N GLN A 62 -10.63 0.15 7.93
CA GLN A 62 -9.62 -0.46 8.79
C GLN A 62 -8.61 0.61 9.18
N SER A 63 -9.11 1.65 9.84
CA SER A 63 -8.30 2.84 10.09
C SER A 63 -7.13 2.60 11.04
N LEU A 64 -7.28 1.74 12.04
CA LEU A 64 -6.15 1.44 12.93
C LEU A 64 -5.01 0.78 12.16
N GLN A 65 -5.34 -0.17 11.30
CA GLN A 65 -4.32 -0.83 10.50
C GLN A 65 -3.70 0.13 9.50
N ALA A 66 -4.51 1.01 8.91
CA ALA A 66 -3.98 2.01 7.99
C ALA A 66 -2.97 2.89 8.70
N ARG A 67 -3.29 3.34 9.92
CA ARG A 67 -2.37 4.19 10.68
C ARG A 67 -1.09 3.45 11.03
N TYR A 68 -1.19 2.15 11.31
CA TYR A 68 -0.01 1.35 11.58
C TYR A 68 0.95 1.38 10.39
N TYR A 69 0.41 1.17 9.19
CA TYR A 69 1.27 1.14 8.00
C TYR A 69 1.79 2.52 7.62
N TRP A 70 1.00 3.57 7.80
CA TRP A 70 1.51 4.92 7.57
C TRP A 70 2.67 5.22 8.52
N ASN A 71 2.54 4.85 9.80
CA ASN A 71 3.62 5.04 10.75
C ASN A 71 4.84 4.21 10.38
N TYR A 72 4.61 3.01 9.90
CA TYR A 72 5.70 2.17 9.44
C TYR A 72 6.48 2.84 8.31
N VAL A 73 5.77 3.43 7.35
CA VAL A 73 6.44 4.12 6.24
C VAL A 73 7.31 5.26 6.74
N LEU A 74 6.84 5.99 7.75
CA LEU A 74 7.65 7.08 8.31
C LEU A 74 8.97 6.60 8.88
N LYS A 75 9.05 5.34 9.29
CA LYS A 75 10.27 4.79 9.89
C LYS A 75 11.22 4.18 8.87
N LEU A 76 10.79 4.01 7.64
CA LEU A 76 11.65 3.42 6.62
C LEU A 76 12.67 4.44 6.16
N GLU A 77 13.93 3.99 6.03
CA GLU A 77 15.01 4.88 5.63
C GLU A 77 14.82 5.46 4.24
N LYS A 78 14.22 4.69 3.36
CA LYS A 78 14.09 5.10 1.97
C LYS A 78 12.94 6.05 1.71
N THR A 79 12.15 6.36 2.72
CA THR A 79 11.00 7.23 2.53
C THR A 79 11.46 8.64 2.28
N GLU A 80 11.05 9.20 1.13
CA GLU A 80 11.41 10.56 0.76
C GLU A 80 10.65 11.57 1.61
N ASP A 81 11.25 12.74 1.79
CA ASP A 81 10.67 13.77 2.65
C ASP A 81 9.28 14.18 2.21
N LYS A 82 9.07 14.28 0.90
CA LYS A 82 7.75 14.64 0.39
C LYS A 82 6.69 13.63 0.82
N LEU A 83 7.02 12.34 0.72
CA LEU A 83 6.09 11.31 1.12
C LEU A 83 5.85 11.36 2.63
N LYS A 84 6.90 11.63 3.41
CA LYS A 84 6.71 11.75 4.86
C LYS A 84 5.72 12.84 5.21
N GLU A 85 5.79 13.99 4.52
CA GLU A 85 4.87 15.07 4.79
C GLU A 85 3.45 14.69 4.43
N GLU A 86 3.27 14.01 3.30
CA GLU A 86 1.95 13.56 2.90
C GLU A 86 1.36 12.59 3.91
N ILE A 87 2.20 11.68 4.42
CA ILE A 87 1.73 10.69 5.39
C ILE A 87 1.38 11.35 6.71
N LYS A 88 2.15 12.34 7.14
CA LYS A 88 1.80 13.06 8.35
C LYS A 88 0.43 13.71 8.24
N GLN A 89 0.10 14.25 7.07
CA GLN A 89 -1.23 14.79 6.84
C GLN A 89 -2.30 13.72 6.92
N LYS A 90 -2.02 12.55 6.35
CA LYS A 90 -2.98 11.44 6.41
C LYS A 90 -3.21 10.97 7.83
N LEU A 91 -2.16 10.96 8.65
CA LEU A 91 -2.28 10.56 10.05
C LEU A 91 -3.14 11.56 10.84
N LEU A 92 -3.08 12.83 10.47
CA LEU A 92 -3.86 13.86 11.15
C LEU A 92 -5.31 13.88 10.70
N PHE A 93 -5.54 13.76 9.40
CA PHE A 93 -6.86 14.01 8.83
C PHE A 93 -7.49 12.82 8.15
N GLY A 94 -6.77 11.72 7.98
CA GLY A 94 -7.25 10.60 7.20
C GLY A 94 -7.30 10.90 5.73
N LEU A 95 -7.96 10.04 4.99
CA LEU A 95 -8.16 10.24 3.57
C LEU A 95 -9.59 10.72 3.33
N LYS A 96 -9.74 11.59 2.36
CA LYS A 96 -11.06 12.01 1.91
C LYS A 96 -11.55 11.05 0.86
N SER A 97 -12.79 10.67 0.96
CA SER A 97 -13.39 9.76 -0.01
C SER A 97 -13.83 10.49 -1.28
#